data_007594b11475886a4dd0e9b3cd170fcb
#
_entry.id   007594b11475886a4dd0e9b3cd170fcb
#
_cell.length_a   1.000
_cell.length_b   1.000
_cell.length_c   1.000
_cell.angle_alpha   90.00
_cell.angle_beta   90.00
_cell.angle_gamma   90.00
#
_symmetry.space_group_name_H-M   'P 1'
#
loop_
_entity.id
_entity.type
_entity.pdbx_description
1 polymer ?
#
loop_
_entity_poly.entity_id
_entity_poly.type
_entity_poly.pdbx_seq_one_letter_code
_entity_poly.pdbx_strand_id
1 'polypeptide(L)'
;NAGLAELYTSVAAVTLKDGVITSCFIDAVQAKVNFDATGTVTTDLTAPILTKNELGDGYNMKTYGGAIAEWYEQAAALASFACGKTVEELRAGAVDETGHAVDADLATTATIYLGGYVSAIENAVFNAQHLGAQAGDELKLAIVSSVDGSKNADAENAGLAELYTSVAAVTLKDGVITSCFIDAVQAKVNFDATGTVTTDLTAPIATKNELGEGYGMKAWGGAIAEWNEQAASFSAYITGKTP
;
A
#
# COMPACT_ATOMS: atom_id res chain seq x y z
N ASN A 1 27.81 7.48 12.28
CA ASN A 1 26.53 8.05 11.89
C ASN A 1 25.46 6.93 11.96
N ALA A 2 24.26 7.26 12.44
CA ALA A 2 23.12 6.36 12.36
C ALA A 2 22.48 6.49 10.97
N GLY A 3 22.00 5.39 10.41
CA GLY A 3 21.25 5.34 9.17
C GLY A 3 19.74 5.18 9.44
N LEU A 4 18.94 5.60 8.48
CA LEU A 4 17.48 5.43 8.46
C LEU A 4 17.07 4.92 7.08
N ALA A 5 16.38 3.78 7.04
CA ALA A 5 15.58 3.38 5.90
C ALA A 5 14.11 3.75 6.19
N GLU A 6 13.57 4.64 5.38
CA GLU A 6 12.14 4.96 5.39
C GLU A 6 11.47 4.23 4.23
N LEU A 7 10.48 3.43 4.57
CA LEU A 7 9.77 2.54 3.66
C LEU A 7 8.30 2.97 3.63
N TYR A 8 7.79 3.23 2.44
CA TYR A 8 6.45 3.79 2.26
C TYR A 8 5.65 2.96 1.25
N THR A 9 4.41 2.64 1.59
CA THR A 9 3.48 1.93 0.70
C THR A 9 2.15 2.69 0.66
N SER A 10 1.76 3.16 -0.52
CA SER A 10 0.42 3.69 -0.81
C SER A 10 -0.46 2.56 -1.33
N VAL A 11 -1.68 2.48 -0.84
CA VAL A 11 -2.63 1.44 -1.21
C VAL A 11 -3.97 2.08 -1.58
N ALA A 12 -4.58 1.59 -2.67
CA ALA A 12 -5.95 1.92 -3.03
C ALA A 12 -6.74 0.65 -3.34
N ALA A 13 -8.00 0.64 -2.94
CA ALA A 13 -8.98 -0.35 -3.36
C ALA A 13 -10.13 0.37 -4.07
N VAL A 14 -10.64 -0.23 -5.16
CA VAL A 14 -11.73 0.33 -5.93
C VAL A 14 -12.77 -0.74 -6.29
N THR A 15 -14.01 -0.32 -6.48
CA THR A 15 -15.00 -1.06 -7.25
C THR A 15 -15.33 -0.29 -8.52
N LEU A 16 -15.58 -1.02 -9.60
CA LEU A 16 -15.84 -0.44 -10.91
C LEU A 16 -17.17 -0.91 -11.48
N LYS A 17 -17.82 -0.03 -12.23
CA LYS A 17 -18.93 -0.37 -13.11
C LYS A 17 -18.73 0.34 -14.45
N ASP A 18 -18.68 -0.44 -15.54
CA ASP A 18 -18.51 0.08 -16.89
C ASP A 18 -17.31 1.04 -17.04
N GLY A 19 -16.18 0.75 -16.36
CA GLY A 19 -14.97 1.56 -16.34
C GLY A 19 -15.00 2.78 -15.41
N VAL A 20 -16.12 3.03 -14.72
CA VAL A 20 -16.28 4.14 -13.76
C VAL A 20 -16.05 3.64 -12.34
N ILE A 21 -15.28 4.38 -11.56
CA ILE A 21 -15.03 4.09 -10.13
C ILE A 21 -16.33 4.32 -9.35
N THR A 22 -16.84 3.27 -8.71
CA THR A 22 -18.08 3.35 -7.90
C THR A 22 -17.82 3.46 -6.40
N SER A 23 -16.69 2.93 -5.94
CA SER A 23 -16.18 3.11 -4.59
C SER A 23 -14.65 3.18 -4.63
N CYS A 24 -14.07 3.95 -3.73
CA CYS A 24 -12.62 4.06 -3.58
C CYS A 24 -12.28 4.14 -2.10
N PHE A 25 -11.22 3.46 -1.70
CA PHE A 25 -10.62 3.55 -0.37
C PHE A 25 -9.11 3.68 -0.51
N ILE A 26 -8.50 4.63 0.22
CA ILE A 26 -7.07 4.92 0.18
C ILE A 26 -6.50 4.78 1.58
N ASP A 27 -5.34 4.13 1.68
CA ASP A 27 -4.55 4.09 2.89
C ASP A 27 -3.05 4.09 2.57
N ALA A 28 -2.22 4.24 3.58
CA ALA A 28 -0.78 4.18 3.43
C ALA A 28 -0.10 3.68 4.70
N VAL A 29 1.04 3.03 4.51
CA VAL A 29 1.94 2.61 5.58
C VAL A 29 3.26 3.35 5.43
N GLN A 30 3.81 3.78 6.54
CA GLN A 30 5.13 4.40 6.63
C GLN A 30 5.90 3.74 7.77
N ALA A 31 6.94 2.99 7.43
CA ALA A 31 7.80 2.34 8.41
C ALA A 31 9.20 2.97 8.40
N LYS A 32 9.83 3.01 9.56
CA LYS A 32 11.19 3.54 9.76
C LYS A 32 12.04 2.47 10.42
N VAL A 33 13.06 2.03 9.71
CA VAL A 33 14.06 1.09 10.24
C VAL A 33 15.37 1.85 10.43
N ASN A 34 15.75 2.04 11.69
CA ASN A 34 17.00 2.67 12.06
C ASN A 34 18.09 1.63 12.23
N PHE A 35 19.31 1.98 11.84
CA PHE A 35 20.51 1.16 12.05
C PHE A 35 21.70 2.06 12.40
N ASP A 36 22.63 1.53 13.14
CA ASP A 36 23.83 2.28 13.58
C ASP A 36 24.98 2.22 12.56
N ALA A 37 26.08 2.86 12.89
CA ALA A 37 27.29 2.92 12.04
C ALA A 37 28.05 1.57 11.97
N THR A 38 27.60 0.55 12.65
CA THR A 38 28.11 -0.83 12.59
C THR A 38 27.16 -1.77 11.86
N GLY A 39 26.10 -1.22 11.22
CA GLY A 39 25.09 -1.99 10.51
C GLY A 39 24.13 -2.77 11.43
N THR A 40 24.07 -2.43 12.73
CA THR A 40 23.12 -3.05 13.64
C THR A 40 21.77 -2.34 13.60
N VAL A 41 20.68 -3.07 13.34
CA VAL A 41 19.31 -2.55 13.40
C VAL A 41 18.97 -2.18 14.85
N THR A 42 18.48 -0.96 15.07
CA THR A 42 18.15 -0.42 16.39
C THR A 42 16.66 -0.20 16.60
N THR A 43 15.85 -0.39 15.57
CA THR A 43 14.39 -0.35 15.64
C THR A 43 13.85 -1.60 16.34
N ASP A 44 12.83 -1.45 17.19
CA ASP A 44 12.06 -2.59 17.70
C ASP A 44 11.25 -3.21 16.54
N LEU A 45 11.71 -4.37 16.06
CA LEU A 45 11.10 -5.08 14.93
C LEU A 45 9.78 -5.77 15.29
N THR A 46 9.42 -5.82 16.57
CA THR A 46 8.18 -6.44 17.06
C THR A 46 7.04 -5.42 17.26
N ALA A 47 7.37 -4.13 17.17
CA ALA A 47 6.39 -3.06 17.32
C ALA A 47 5.35 -3.11 16.18
N PRO A 48 4.05 -2.93 16.47
CA PRO A 48 3.02 -2.90 15.44
C PRO A 48 3.23 -1.71 14.50
N ILE A 49 3.07 -1.95 13.21
CA ILE A 49 3.10 -0.92 12.17
C ILE A 49 1.65 -0.58 11.81
N LEU A 50 1.19 0.57 12.25
CA LEU A 50 -0.15 1.06 11.97
C LEU A 50 -0.19 1.80 10.64
N THR A 51 -1.32 1.67 9.93
CA THR A 51 -1.60 2.49 8.74
C THR A 51 -1.89 3.94 9.12
N LYS A 52 -1.88 4.84 8.15
CA LYS A 52 -2.22 6.25 8.42
C LYS A 52 -3.68 6.45 8.81
N ASN A 53 -4.60 5.62 8.27
CA ASN A 53 -5.99 5.61 8.70
C ASN A 53 -6.15 5.12 10.14
N GLU A 54 -5.44 4.05 10.53
CA GLU A 54 -5.45 3.54 11.91
C GLU A 54 -4.84 4.54 12.91
N LEU A 55 -3.82 5.27 12.49
CA LEU A 55 -3.24 6.35 13.29
C LEU A 55 -4.22 7.52 13.48
N GLY A 56 -5.07 7.80 12.49
CA GLY A 56 -6.04 8.88 12.54
C GLY A 56 -5.41 10.22 12.96
N ASP A 57 -5.97 10.87 13.97
CA ASP A 57 -5.43 12.11 14.55
C ASP A 57 -4.02 11.93 15.15
N GLY A 58 -3.65 10.70 15.52
CA GLY A 58 -2.32 10.37 16.03
C GLY A 58 -1.20 10.51 14.99
N TYR A 59 -1.53 10.58 13.70
CA TYR A 59 -0.56 10.93 12.65
C TYR A 59 -0.13 12.39 12.73
N ASN A 60 -0.95 13.27 13.33
CA ASN A 60 -0.63 14.62 13.77
C ASN A 60 -0.25 15.60 12.65
N MET A 61 -0.81 15.49 11.46
CA MET A 61 -0.53 16.43 10.37
C MET A 61 -0.98 17.86 10.69
N LYS A 62 -2.13 18.02 11.35
CA LYS A 62 -2.62 19.34 11.77
C LYS A 62 -1.76 19.92 12.88
N THR A 63 -1.47 19.13 13.88
CA THR A 63 -0.79 19.59 15.10
C THR A 63 0.67 19.98 14.86
N TYR A 64 1.41 19.17 14.11
CA TYR A 64 2.84 19.39 13.87
C TYR A 64 3.17 19.81 12.43
N GLY A 65 2.35 19.46 11.46
CA GLY A 65 2.56 19.79 10.07
C GLY A 65 1.88 21.08 9.61
N GLY A 66 1.00 21.68 10.44
CA GLY A 66 0.22 22.87 10.06
C GLY A 66 -0.74 22.61 8.89
N ALA A 67 -1.10 21.36 8.64
CA ALA A 67 -1.99 20.99 7.56
C ALA A 67 -3.44 21.44 7.85
N ILE A 68 -4.24 21.66 6.79
CA ILE A 68 -5.65 22.06 6.90
C ILE A 68 -6.52 20.96 7.52
N ALA A 69 -6.16 19.68 7.29
CA ALA A 69 -6.87 18.50 7.75
C ALA A 69 -5.89 17.36 8.06
N GLU A 70 -6.31 16.36 8.82
CA GLU A 70 -5.49 15.16 9.04
C GLU A 70 -5.35 14.35 7.75
N TRP A 71 -4.35 13.46 7.72
CA TRP A 71 -4.03 12.68 6.52
C TRP A 71 -5.24 11.88 6.01
N TYR A 72 -5.93 11.19 6.91
CA TYR A 72 -7.07 10.34 6.55
C TYR A 72 -8.26 11.14 6.01
N GLU A 73 -8.45 12.38 6.48
CA GLU A 73 -9.48 13.29 5.95
C GLU A 73 -9.17 13.70 4.51
N GLN A 74 -7.89 14.01 4.22
CA GLN A 74 -7.44 14.40 2.88
C GLN A 74 -7.45 13.20 1.92
N ALA A 75 -7.08 11.99 2.39
CA ALA A 75 -7.18 10.76 1.62
C ALA A 75 -8.64 10.42 1.27
N ALA A 76 -9.57 10.61 2.23
CA ALA A 76 -11.01 10.44 2.00
C ALA A 76 -11.56 11.45 0.98
N ALA A 77 -11.06 12.69 0.98
CA ALA A 77 -11.44 13.71 -0.01
C ALA A 77 -11.03 13.26 -1.43
N LEU A 78 -9.79 12.78 -1.62
CA LEU A 78 -9.35 12.22 -2.90
C LEU A 78 -10.16 10.99 -3.31
N ALA A 79 -10.42 10.06 -2.39
CA ALA A 79 -11.24 8.88 -2.66
C ALA A 79 -12.67 9.26 -3.12
N SER A 80 -13.28 10.26 -2.46
CA SER A 80 -14.58 10.79 -2.87
C SER A 80 -14.52 11.47 -4.25
N PHE A 81 -13.45 12.22 -4.52
CA PHE A 81 -13.24 12.87 -5.83
C PHE A 81 -13.09 11.84 -6.96
N ALA A 82 -12.47 10.68 -6.70
CA ALA A 82 -12.29 9.60 -7.67
C ALA A 82 -13.62 8.90 -8.02
N CYS A 83 -14.57 8.82 -7.08
CA CYS A 83 -15.87 8.19 -7.33
C CYS A 83 -16.67 8.94 -8.41
N GLY A 84 -17.27 8.17 -9.33
CA GLY A 84 -18.01 8.68 -10.49
C GLY A 84 -17.14 9.05 -11.68
N LYS A 85 -15.84 8.85 -11.62
CA LYS A 85 -14.88 9.15 -12.69
C LYS A 85 -14.29 7.87 -13.31
N THR A 86 -13.91 7.97 -14.58
CA THR A 86 -12.96 7.03 -15.21
C THR A 86 -11.53 7.38 -14.80
N VAL A 87 -10.58 6.48 -15.10
CA VAL A 87 -9.16 6.73 -14.83
C VAL A 87 -8.61 7.93 -15.62
N GLU A 88 -9.08 8.12 -16.84
CA GLU A 88 -8.70 9.24 -17.69
C GLU A 88 -9.18 10.58 -17.11
N GLU A 89 -10.43 10.63 -16.62
CA GLU A 89 -10.99 11.83 -15.96
C GLU A 89 -10.28 12.11 -14.63
N LEU A 90 -9.92 11.06 -13.89
CA LEU A 90 -9.14 11.20 -12.65
C LEU A 90 -7.77 11.83 -12.94
N ARG A 91 -7.02 11.30 -13.93
CA ARG A 91 -5.73 11.86 -14.36
C ARG A 91 -5.80 13.30 -14.79
N ALA A 92 -6.83 13.65 -15.57
CA ALA A 92 -6.98 14.99 -16.11
C ALA A 92 -7.32 16.04 -15.04
N GLY A 93 -7.97 15.63 -13.95
CA GLY A 93 -8.53 16.56 -12.98
C GLY A 93 -7.96 16.50 -11.57
N ALA A 94 -7.20 15.46 -11.22
CA ALA A 94 -6.77 15.28 -9.84
C ALA A 94 -5.53 16.08 -9.47
N VAL A 95 -4.45 15.96 -10.26
CA VAL A 95 -3.14 16.52 -9.88
C VAL A 95 -2.42 17.18 -11.05
N ASP A 96 -1.59 18.17 -10.74
CA ASP A 96 -0.63 18.80 -11.64
C ASP A 96 0.68 18.00 -11.75
N GLU A 97 1.66 18.54 -12.49
CA GLU A 97 2.99 17.95 -12.66
C GLU A 97 3.78 17.85 -11.33
N THR A 98 3.40 18.63 -10.32
CA THR A 98 3.99 18.59 -8.98
C THR A 98 3.27 17.64 -8.03
N GLY A 99 2.19 17.00 -8.49
CA GLY A 99 1.38 16.04 -7.73
C GLY A 99 0.43 16.65 -6.71
N HIS A 100 0.13 17.95 -6.83
CA HIS A 100 -0.86 18.65 -6.00
C HIS A 100 -2.19 18.82 -6.74
N ALA A 101 -3.28 18.97 -5.97
CA ALA A 101 -4.64 19.05 -6.51
C ALA A 101 -4.81 20.23 -7.47
N VAL A 102 -5.38 19.96 -8.65
CA VAL A 102 -5.74 20.95 -9.68
C VAL A 102 -7.21 21.35 -9.57
N ASP A 103 -8.09 20.40 -9.31
CA ASP A 103 -9.50 20.67 -9.10
C ASP A 103 -9.69 21.61 -7.90
N ALA A 104 -10.49 22.68 -8.08
CA ALA A 104 -10.64 23.74 -7.09
C ALA A 104 -11.27 23.24 -5.77
N ASP A 105 -12.22 22.31 -5.85
CA ASP A 105 -12.88 21.76 -4.66
C ASP A 105 -11.95 20.79 -3.94
N LEU A 106 -11.23 19.93 -4.69
CA LEU A 106 -10.23 19.01 -4.13
C LEU A 106 -9.09 19.79 -3.46
N ALA A 107 -8.60 20.88 -4.07
CA ALA A 107 -7.51 21.70 -3.53
C ALA A 107 -7.88 22.38 -2.19
N THR A 108 -9.15 22.59 -1.90
CA THR A 108 -9.60 23.13 -0.60
C THR A 108 -9.65 22.07 0.50
N THR A 109 -9.63 20.78 0.15
CA THR A 109 -9.80 19.66 1.08
C THR A 109 -8.57 18.76 1.16
N ALA A 110 -7.71 18.76 0.13
CA ALA A 110 -6.51 17.95 0.06
C ALA A 110 -5.32 18.77 -0.45
N THR A 111 -4.40 19.12 0.45
CA THR A 111 -3.20 19.92 0.18
C THR A 111 -1.90 19.12 0.22
N ILE A 112 -1.98 17.80 0.56
CA ILE A 112 -0.85 16.89 0.52
C ILE A 112 -0.45 16.57 -0.91
N TYR A 113 0.75 16.00 -1.09
CA TYR A 113 1.14 15.38 -2.35
C TYR A 113 0.21 14.20 -2.65
N LEU A 114 -0.56 14.29 -3.73
CA LEU A 114 -1.55 13.29 -4.12
C LEU A 114 -1.09 12.33 -5.21
N GLY A 115 0.02 12.64 -5.92
CA GLY A 115 0.46 11.90 -7.11
C GLY A 115 0.61 10.39 -6.88
N GLY A 116 1.22 9.99 -5.76
CA GLY A 116 1.37 8.57 -5.42
C GLY A 116 0.03 7.86 -5.13
N TYR A 117 -0.95 8.56 -4.58
CA TYR A 117 -2.28 7.99 -4.32
C TYR A 117 -3.12 7.90 -5.59
N VAL A 118 -3.01 8.89 -6.50
CA VAL A 118 -3.63 8.81 -7.82
C VAL A 118 -3.07 7.60 -8.58
N SER A 119 -1.75 7.40 -8.58
CA SER A 119 -1.13 6.22 -9.19
C SER A 119 -1.60 4.91 -8.56
N ALA A 120 -1.80 4.87 -7.24
CA ALA A 120 -2.34 3.69 -6.56
C ALA A 120 -3.79 3.40 -6.99
N ILE A 121 -4.64 4.44 -7.16
CA ILE A 121 -6.01 4.28 -7.69
C ILE A 121 -5.96 3.76 -9.14
N GLU A 122 -5.09 4.32 -9.98
CA GLU A 122 -4.91 3.87 -11.37
C GLU A 122 -4.53 2.41 -11.43
N ASN A 123 -3.55 1.98 -10.64
CA ASN A 123 -3.13 0.59 -10.56
C ASN A 123 -4.27 -0.31 -10.07
N ALA A 124 -5.07 0.13 -9.10
CA ALA A 124 -6.24 -0.61 -8.64
C ALA A 124 -7.30 -0.77 -9.74
N VAL A 125 -7.51 0.26 -10.58
CA VAL A 125 -8.42 0.20 -11.74
C VAL A 125 -7.90 -0.77 -12.80
N PHE A 126 -6.61 -0.69 -13.15
CA PHE A 126 -6.02 -1.58 -14.17
C PHE A 126 -5.96 -3.04 -13.75
N ASN A 127 -5.80 -3.30 -12.45
CA ASN A 127 -5.75 -4.66 -11.89
C ASN A 127 -7.12 -5.19 -11.47
N ALA A 128 -8.21 -4.43 -11.66
CA ALA A 128 -9.56 -4.84 -11.26
C ALA A 128 -10.02 -6.07 -12.02
N GLN A 129 -10.67 -7.00 -11.28
CA GLN A 129 -11.15 -8.27 -11.80
C GLN A 129 -12.60 -8.53 -11.38
N HIS A 130 -13.33 -9.33 -12.16
CA HIS A 130 -14.66 -9.81 -11.80
C HIS A 130 -14.59 -10.91 -10.73
N LEU A 131 -14.57 -10.51 -9.45
CA LEU A 131 -14.44 -11.43 -8.32
C LEU A 131 -15.76 -11.67 -7.57
N GLY A 132 -16.87 -11.09 -8.05
CA GLY A 132 -18.20 -11.31 -7.46
C GLY A 132 -18.85 -10.06 -6.84
N ALA A 133 -18.15 -8.94 -6.73
CA ALA A 133 -18.70 -7.68 -6.22
C ALA A 133 -19.95 -7.25 -6.99
N GLN A 134 -20.97 -6.77 -6.28
CA GLN A 134 -22.24 -6.31 -6.82
C GLN A 134 -22.50 -4.84 -6.46
N ALA A 135 -23.41 -4.22 -7.20
CA ALA A 135 -23.82 -2.85 -6.89
C ALA A 135 -24.43 -2.76 -5.48
N GLY A 136 -23.93 -1.82 -4.69
CA GLY A 136 -24.36 -1.61 -3.30
C GLY A 136 -23.61 -2.43 -2.26
N ASP A 137 -22.65 -3.26 -2.65
CA ASP A 137 -21.74 -3.92 -1.71
C ASP A 137 -20.79 -2.88 -1.06
N GLU A 138 -20.49 -3.06 0.22
CA GLU A 138 -19.59 -2.20 0.96
C GLU A 138 -18.13 -2.59 0.71
N LEU A 139 -17.32 -1.68 0.15
CA LEU A 139 -15.88 -1.89 -0.03
C LEU A 139 -15.15 -1.69 1.30
N LYS A 140 -14.29 -2.64 1.65
CA LYS A 140 -13.36 -2.57 2.79
C LYS A 140 -11.93 -2.83 2.30
N LEU A 141 -10.98 -2.18 2.97
CA LEU A 141 -9.55 -2.38 2.76
C LEU A 141 -8.92 -2.74 4.11
N ALA A 142 -8.15 -3.81 4.14
CA ALA A 142 -7.32 -4.20 5.28
C ALA A 142 -5.86 -4.25 4.85
N ILE A 143 -4.98 -3.73 5.70
CA ILE A 143 -3.53 -3.71 5.50
C ILE A 143 -2.88 -4.24 6.78
N VAL A 144 -1.96 -5.17 6.63
CA VAL A 144 -1.13 -5.67 7.73
C VAL A 144 0.33 -5.56 7.32
N SER A 145 1.12 -4.90 8.14
CA SER A 145 2.53 -4.63 7.85
C SER A 145 3.45 -5.07 8.98
N SER A 146 4.66 -5.49 8.62
CA SER A 146 5.72 -5.90 9.53
C SER A 146 7.09 -5.45 9.00
N VAL A 147 8.01 -5.20 9.92
CA VAL A 147 9.44 -4.96 9.64
C VAL A 147 10.32 -6.07 10.22
N ASP A 148 9.74 -7.17 10.70
CA ASP A 148 10.40 -8.29 11.38
C ASP A 148 11.37 -9.08 10.47
N GLY A 149 11.25 -8.95 9.14
CA GLY A 149 12.20 -9.47 8.17
C GLY A 149 13.54 -8.73 8.12
N SER A 150 13.66 -7.57 8.81
CA SER A 150 14.88 -6.75 8.84
C SER A 150 16.02 -7.48 9.58
N LYS A 151 17.27 -7.25 9.12
CA LYS A 151 18.46 -7.96 9.62
C LYS A 151 19.65 -7.02 9.76
N ASN A 152 20.50 -7.30 10.74
CA ASN A 152 21.80 -6.63 10.88
C ASN A 152 22.72 -6.93 9.69
N ALA A 153 23.58 -5.98 9.37
CA ALA A 153 24.75 -6.26 8.55
C ALA A 153 25.87 -6.90 9.42
N ASP A 154 26.74 -7.68 8.79
CA ASP A 154 27.98 -8.18 9.37
C ASP A 154 29.11 -8.15 8.32
N ALA A 155 30.27 -8.71 8.64
CA ALA A 155 31.43 -8.71 7.74
C ALA A 155 31.20 -9.49 6.43
N GLU A 156 30.27 -10.42 6.42
CA GLU A 156 30.02 -11.35 5.30
C GLU A 156 28.67 -11.08 4.62
N ASN A 157 27.72 -10.46 5.34
CA ASN A 157 26.34 -10.28 4.89
C ASN A 157 25.90 -8.82 4.98
N ALA A 158 25.22 -8.36 3.94
CA ALA A 158 24.54 -7.07 3.98
C ALA A 158 23.39 -7.09 4.99
N GLY A 159 23.18 -5.96 5.65
CA GLY A 159 21.97 -5.72 6.43
C GLY A 159 20.76 -5.51 5.52
N LEU A 160 19.59 -5.68 6.07
CA LEU A 160 18.31 -5.53 5.39
C LEU A 160 17.34 -4.74 6.26
N ALA A 161 16.80 -3.63 5.74
CA ALA A 161 15.57 -3.04 6.21
C ALA A 161 14.43 -3.51 5.27
N GLU A 162 13.44 -4.22 5.82
CA GLU A 162 12.32 -4.76 5.06
C GLU A 162 11.00 -4.27 5.63
N LEU A 163 10.12 -3.75 4.77
CA LEU A 163 8.71 -3.59 5.05
C LEU A 163 7.93 -4.62 4.22
N TYR A 164 7.33 -5.57 4.89
CA TYR A 164 6.37 -6.48 4.29
C TYR A 164 4.96 -5.96 4.54
N THR A 165 4.18 -5.75 3.48
CA THR A 165 2.81 -5.26 3.56
C THR A 165 1.89 -6.24 2.82
N SER A 166 0.93 -6.82 3.54
CA SER A 166 -0.17 -7.60 2.98
C SER A 166 -1.42 -6.72 2.89
N VAL A 167 -2.14 -6.84 1.80
CA VAL A 167 -3.33 -6.05 1.49
C VAL A 167 -4.48 -6.98 1.13
N ALA A 168 -5.67 -6.71 1.66
CA ALA A 168 -6.90 -7.37 1.27
C ALA A 168 -7.99 -6.32 1.00
N ALA A 169 -8.47 -6.26 -0.24
CA ALA A 169 -9.66 -5.52 -0.61
C ALA A 169 -10.84 -6.49 -0.66
N VAL A 170 -11.88 -6.23 0.11
CA VAL A 170 -13.07 -7.08 0.16
C VAL A 170 -14.33 -6.25 -0.06
N THR A 171 -15.32 -6.86 -0.69
CA THR A 171 -16.68 -6.30 -0.69
C THR A 171 -17.58 -7.15 0.19
N LEU A 172 -18.47 -6.49 0.92
CA LEU A 172 -19.39 -7.11 1.87
C LEU A 172 -20.83 -6.75 1.54
N LYS A 173 -21.72 -7.72 1.69
CA LYS A 173 -23.16 -7.52 1.70
C LYS A 173 -23.78 -8.31 2.85
N ASP A 174 -24.52 -7.63 3.70
CA ASP A 174 -25.18 -8.23 4.88
C ASP A 174 -24.22 -9.06 5.75
N GLY A 175 -22.96 -8.61 5.87
CA GLY A 175 -21.90 -9.29 6.62
C GLY A 175 -21.27 -10.49 5.91
N VAL A 176 -21.60 -10.74 4.64
CA VAL A 176 -21.01 -11.82 3.84
C VAL A 176 -20.02 -11.25 2.85
N ILE A 177 -18.86 -11.87 2.70
CA ILE A 177 -17.85 -11.50 1.70
C ILE A 177 -18.37 -11.85 0.31
N THR A 178 -18.58 -10.84 -0.55
CA THR A 178 -19.03 -11.03 -1.93
C THR A 178 -17.89 -11.08 -2.92
N SER A 179 -16.76 -10.42 -2.62
CA SER A 179 -15.51 -10.56 -3.36
C SER A 179 -14.31 -10.35 -2.44
N CYS A 180 -13.15 -10.87 -2.84
CA CYS A 180 -11.88 -10.62 -2.17
C CYS A 180 -10.74 -10.59 -3.18
N PHE A 181 -9.86 -9.61 -3.03
CA PHE A 181 -8.58 -9.52 -3.74
C PHE A 181 -7.46 -9.36 -2.73
N ILE A 182 -6.44 -10.22 -2.81
CA ILE A 182 -5.30 -10.21 -1.90
C ILE A 182 -4.03 -9.95 -2.69
N ASP A 183 -3.20 -9.03 -2.21
CA ASP A 183 -1.86 -8.78 -2.72
C ASP A 183 -0.87 -8.55 -1.58
N ALA A 184 0.42 -8.52 -1.89
CA ALA A 184 1.45 -8.13 -0.94
C ALA A 184 2.64 -7.49 -1.65
N VAL A 185 3.34 -6.62 -0.94
CA VAL A 185 4.58 -6.00 -1.41
C VAL A 185 5.68 -6.15 -0.34
N GLN A 186 6.91 -6.31 -0.80
CA GLN A 186 8.11 -6.33 0.03
C GLN A 186 9.04 -5.21 -0.41
N ALA A 187 9.06 -4.11 0.32
CA ALA A 187 10.05 -3.05 0.13
C ALA A 187 11.33 -3.42 0.90
N LYS A 188 12.46 -3.43 0.20
CA LYS A 188 13.76 -3.89 0.74
C LYS A 188 14.85 -2.86 0.49
N VAL A 189 15.56 -2.48 1.55
CA VAL A 189 16.72 -1.62 1.50
C VAL A 189 17.90 -2.34 2.15
N ASN A 190 18.92 -2.66 1.36
CA ASN A 190 20.15 -3.25 1.86
C ASN A 190 21.13 -2.15 2.28
N PHE A 191 21.93 -2.43 3.29
CA PHE A 191 23.01 -1.59 3.78
C PHE A 191 24.22 -2.43 4.20
N ASP A 192 25.40 -1.87 4.15
CA ASP A 192 26.63 -2.57 4.52
C ASP A 192 26.93 -2.46 6.03
N ALA A 193 28.02 -3.09 6.47
CA ALA A 193 28.48 -3.07 7.87
C ALA A 193 28.96 -1.67 8.34
N THR A 194 28.99 -0.65 7.48
CA THR A 194 29.26 0.74 7.85
C THR A 194 27.99 1.60 7.90
N GLY A 195 26.80 0.98 7.67
CA GLY A 195 25.52 1.65 7.60
C GLY A 195 25.30 2.42 6.28
N THR A 196 26.07 2.10 5.23
CA THR A 196 25.87 2.71 3.91
C THR A 196 24.82 1.93 3.12
N VAL A 197 23.77 2.62 2.62
CA VAL A 197 22.75 2.01 1.76
C VAL A 197 23.34 1.58 0.43
N THR A 198 23.08 0.33 0.02
CA THR A 198 23.59 -0.28 -1.21
C THR A 198 22.51 -0.58 -2.24
N THR A 199 21.22 -0.47 -1.87
CA THR A 199 20.08 -0.65 -2.78
C THR A 199 19.94 0.54 -3.73
N ASP A 200 19.63 0.28 -5.01
CA ASP A 200 19.14 1.30 -5.93
C ASP A 200 17.72 1.72 -5.52
N LEU A 201 17.61 2.89 -4.91
CA LEU A 201 16.34 3.43 -4.42
C LEU A 201 15.44 3.97 -5.53
N THR A 202 15.90 3.97 -6.79
CA THR A 202 15.10 4.40 -7.96
C THR A 202 14.46 3.21 -8.68
N ALA A 203 14.85 1.99 -8.34
CA ALA A 203 14.28 0.78 -8.92
C ALA A 203 12.79 0.63 -8.53
N PRO A 204 11.90 0.28 -9.48
CA PRO A 204 10.50 0.06 -9.16
C PRO A 204 10.32 -1.15 -8.25
N ILE A 205 9.36 -1.06 -7.33
CA ILE A 205 8.96 -2.16 -6.45
C ILE A 205 7.64 -2.72 -6.96
N ALA A 206 7.67 -3.97 -7.41
CA ALA A 206 6.48 -4.67 -7.87
C ALA A 206 5.80 -5.44 -6.73
N THR A 207 4.48 -5.57 -6.76
CA THR A 207 3.72 -6.42 -5.86
C THR A 207 3.93 -7.90 -6.22
N LYS A 208 3.52 -8.81 -5.33
CA LYS A 208 3.63 -10.25 -5.60
C LYS A 208 2.71 -10.72 -6.73
N ASN A 209 1.54 -10.08 -6.90
CA ASN A 209 0.68 -10.36 -8.05
C ASN A 209 1.31 -9.89 -9.36
N GLU A 210 1.94 -8.70 -9.38
CA GLU A 210 2.67 -8.18 -10.54
C GLU A 210 3.89 -9.05 -10.90
N LEU A 211 4.60 -9.56 -9.90
CA LEU A 211 5.73 -10.47 -10.11
C LEU A 211 5.28 -11.83 -10.66
N GLY A 212 4.11 -12.32 -10.25
CA GLY A 212 3.59 -13.62 -10.70
C GLY A 212 4.60 -14.75 -10.52
N GLU A 213 4.91 -15.46 -11.61
CA GLU A 213 5.94 -16.53 -11.63
C GLU A 213 7.35 -16.00 -11.30
N GLY A 214 7.62 -14.73 -11.56
CA GLY A 214 8.91 -14.09 -11.24
C GLY A 214 9.19 -13.98 -9.73
N TYR A 215 8.16 -14.10 -8.88
CA TYR A 215 8.36 -14.21 -7.43
C TYR A 215 9.04 -15.53 -7.04
N GLY A 216 8.81 -16.60 -7.82
CA GLY A 216 9.62 -17.82 -7.80
C GLY A 216 9.35 -18.77 -6.64
N MET A 217 8.15 -18.79 -6.06
CA MET A 217 7.81 -19.74 -4.98
C MET A 217 7.94 -21.19 -5.43
N LYS A 218 7.53 -21.50 -6.66
CA LYS A 218 7.69 -22.86 -7.21
C LYS A 218 9.13 -23.15 -7.55
N ALA A 219 9.78 -22.23 -8.26
CA ALA A 219 11.12 -22.45 -8.81
C ALA A 219 12.19 -22.58 -7.73
N TRP A 220 12.12 -21.77 -6.66
CA TRP A 220 13.14 -21.71 -5.63
C TRP A 220 12.66 -22.12 -4.24
N GLY A 221 11.36 -21.99 -3.97
CA GLY A 221 10.77 -22.34 -2.67
C GLY A 221 10.18 -23.74 -2.61
N GLY A 222 10.10 -24.46 -3.73
CA GLY A 222 9.51 -25.81 -3.79
C GLY A 222 8.00 -25.81 -3.49
N ALA A 223 7.32 -24.69 -3.61
CA ALA A 223 5.88 -24.57 -3.36
C ALA A 223 5.06 -25.26 -4.46
N ILE A 224 3.86 -25.71 -4.13
CA ILE A 224 2.94 -26.36 -5.09
C ILE A 224 2.35 -25.37 -6.12
N ALA A 225 2.31 -24.08 -5.76
CA ALA A 225 1.76 -23.00 -6.60
C ALA A 225 2.52 -21.70 -6.32
N GLU A 226 2.47 -20.76 -7.26
CA GLU A 226 3.01 -19.42 -7.06
C GLU A 226 2.19 -18.65 -6.03
N TRP A 227 2.76 -17.56 -5.49
CA TRP A 227 2.13 -16.79 -4.43
C TRP A 227 0.75 -16.25 -4.85
N ASN A 228 0.69 -15.65 -6.04
CA ASN A 228 -0.55 -15.09 -6.61
C ASN A 228 -1.63 -16.17 -6.85
N GLU A 229 -1.25 -17.40 -7.26
CA GLU A 229 -2.18 -18.52 -7.41
C GLU A 229 -2.76 -18.95 -6.06
N GLN A 230 -1.93 -18.99 -5.02
CA GLN A 230 -2.36 -19.33 -3.66
C GLN A 230 -3.25 -18.22 -3.05
N ALA A 231 -2.89 -16.94 -3.25
CA ALA A 231 -3.69 -15.80 -2.83
C ALA A 231 -5.07 -15.79 -3.50
N ALA A 232 -5.13 -16.06 -4.81
CA ALA A 232 -6.39 -16.17 -5.55
C ALA A 232 -7.24 -17.34 -5.03
N SER A 233 -6.63 -18.49 -4.75
CA SER A 233 -7.33 -19.66 -4.18
C SER A 233 -7.91 -19.37 -2.80
N PHE A 234 -7.17 -18.65 -1.94
CA PHE A 234 -7.66 -18.26 -0.63
C PHE A 234 -8.79 -17.23 -0.74
N SER A 235 -8.65 -16.23 -1.63
CA SER A 235 -9.70 -15.24 -1.92
C SER A 235 -11.01 -15.92 -2.35
N ALA A 236 -10.93 -16.89 -3.26
CA ALA A 236 -12.09 -17.67 -3.69
C ALA A 236 -12.69 -18.50 -2.54
N TYR A 237 -11.83 -19.08 -1.67
CA TYR A 237 -12.30 -19.88 -0.53
C TYR A 237 -13.09 -19.07 0.49
N ILE A 238 -12.71 -17.82 0.77
CA ILE A 238 -13.40 -16.97 1.75
C ILE A 238 -14.63 -16.25 1.18
N THR A 239 -14.75 -16.13 -0.13
CA THR A 239 -15.95 -15.57 -0.78
C THR A 239 -17.17 -16.41 -0.45
N GLY A 240 -18.26 -15.74 -0.06
CA GLY A 240 -19.48 -16.37 0.44
C GLY A 240 -19.48 -16.71 1.93
N LYS A 241 -18.39 -16.40 2.66
CA LYS A 241 -18.32 -16.60 4.11
C LYS A 241 -18.49 -15.28 4.87
N THR A 242 -18.80 -15.40 6.15
CA THR A 242 -18.72 -14.27 7.10
C THR A 242 -17.29 -14.16 7.63
N PRO A 243 -16.80 -12.95 7.91
CA PRO A 243 -15.49 -12.73 8.57
C PRO A 243 -15.38 -13.38 9.93
#